data_9d1d9f8e247c4a399a18d5368c3436fc
#
_entry.id   9d1d9f8e247c4a399a18d5368c3436fc
#
_cell.length_a   1.000
_cell.length_b   1.000
_cell.length_c   1.000
_cell.angle_alpha   90.00
_cell.angle_beta   90.00
_cell.angle_gamma   90.00
#
_symmetry.space_group_name_H-M   'P 1'
#
loop_
_entity.id
_entity.type
_entity.pdbx_description
1 polymer ?
#
loop_
_entity_poly.entity_id
_entity_poly.type
_entity_poly.pdbx_seq_one_letter_code
_entity_poly.pdbx_strand_id
1 'polypeptide(L)'
;MIEMKDLMETSLVAQLLEKGGRIEPLIVENSKSDGLGLCNPSIWHKEGTTKYLVNVRKVSYYLHHCEGEQKYQTPWGPLNYVRPDDDPYLRTDNFICDFNLRNMKLTNPRKINTNKFTKEPEWDFVGLEDARIVEWEGKMYVTGVRRDAPEG
;
A
#
# COMPACT_ATOMS: atom_id res chain seq x y z
N MET A 1 -14.15 -8.83 -8.24
CA MET A 1 -12.77 -9.32 -8.04
C MET A 1 -12.34 -9.90 -9.37
N ILE A 2 -11.26 -9.40 -9.99
CA ILE A 2 -10.74 -9.94 -11.26
C ILE A 2 -10.06 -11.26 -10.93
N GLU A 3 -10.49 -12.35 -11.56
CA GLU A 3 -9.84 -13.63 -11.39
C GLU A 3 -8.52 -13.70 -12.17
N MET A 4 -7.57 -14.49 -11.68
CA MET A 4 -6.28 -14.68 -12.38
C MET A 4 -6.47 -15.15 -13.83
N LYS A 5 -7.52 -15.91 -14.10
CA LYS A 5 -7.88 -16.37 -15.45
C LYS A 5 -8.18 -15.18 -16.38
N ASP A 6 -8.91 -14.18 -15.89
CA ASP A 6 -9.29 -13.01 -16.70
C ASP A 6 -8.07 -12.16 -17.06
N LEU A 7 -7.07 -12.08 -16.16
CA LEU A 7 -5.81 -11.40 -16.42
C LEU A 7 -4.99 -12.08 -17.51
N MET A 8 -5.03 -13.41 -17.59
CA MET A 8 -4.27 -14.17 -18.57
C MET A 8 -4.84 -14.03 -19.99
N GLU A 9 -6.07 -13.59 -20.14
CA GLU A 9 -6.73 -13.39 -21.44
C GLU A 9 -6.47 -11.99 -22.04
N THR A 10 -5.84 -11.06 -21.29
CA THR A 10 -5.50 -9.75 -21.83
C THR A 10 -4.35 -9.85 -22.84
N SER A 11 -4.39 -9.06 -23.91
CA SER A 11 -3.35 -9.09 -24.96
C SER A 11 -1.94 -8.81 -24.45
N LEU A 12 -1.79 -7.94 -23.42
CA LEU A 12 -0.50 -7.62 -22.81
C LEU A 12 0.06 -8.81 -22.00
N VAL A 13 -0.80 -9.48 -21.25
CA VAL A 13 -0.42 -10.64 -20.44
C VAL A 13 -0.06 -11.82 -21.35
N ALA A 14 -0.83 -12.06 -22.40
CA ALA A 14 -0.53 -13.10 -23.39
C ALA A 14 0.86 -12.87 -24.02
N GLN A 15 1.16 -11.64 -24.45
CA GLN A 15 2.49 -11.27 -24.98
C GLN A 15 3.61 -11.46 -23.98
N LEU A 16 3.38 -11.15 -22.69
CA LEU A 16 4.37 -11.37 -21.63
C LEU A 16 4.67 -12.86 -21.48
N LEU A 17 3.64 -13.70 -21.43
CA LEU A 17 3.79 -15.16 -21.28
C LEU A 17 4.47 -15.79 -22.49
N GLU A 18 4.11 -15.39 -23.72
CA GLU A 18 4.75 -15.83 -24.96
C GLU A 18 6.25 -15.52 -24.99
N LYS A 19 6.67 -14.40 -24.36
CA LYS A 19 8.09 -14.02 -24.21
C LYS A 19 8.80 -14.70 -23.02
N GLY A 20 8.19 -15.70 -22.41
CA GLY A 20 8.75 -16.43 -21.27
C GLY A 20 8.61 -15.69 -19.93
N GLY A 21 7.79 -14.65 -19.89
CA GLY A 21 7.41 -14.00 -18.64
C GLY A 21 6.48 -14.88 -17.78
N ARG A 22 6.31 -14.50 -16.54
CA ARG A 22 5.39 -15.19 -15.62
C ARG A 22 4.65 -14.18 -14.75
N ILE A 23 3.48 -14.60 -14.29
CA ILE A 23 2.66 -13.84 -13.33
C ILE A 23 2.50 -14.70 -12.09
N GLU A 24 2.94 -14.18 -10.98
CA GLU A 24 2.82 -14.85 -9.68
C GLU A 24 2.23 -13.87 -8.65
N PRO A 25 1.24 -14.29 -7.85
CA PRO A 25 0.71 -13.45 -6.79
C PRO A 25 1.75 -13.31 -5.68
N LEU A 26 2.02 -12.07 -5.25
CA LEU A 26 2.74 -11.81 -4.01
C LEU A 26 1.72 -11.72 -2.87
N ILE A 27 1.63 -12.80 -2.09
CA ILE A 27 0.76 -12.84 -0.92
C ILE A 27 1.55 -12.32 0.28
N VAL A 28 1.10 -11.20 0.84
CA VAL A 28 1.63 -10.65 2.09
C VAL A 28 0.75 -11.14 3.22
N GLU A 29 1.28 -12.04 4.03
CA GLU A 29 0.58 -12.51 5.21
C GLU A 29 0.48 -11.37 6.23
N ASN A 30 -0.74 -10.98 6.56
CA ASN A 30 -0.99 -10.13 7.71
C ASN A 30 -1.00 -11.01 8.95
N SER A 31 0.13 -11.07 9.67
CA SER A 31 0.32 -11.94 10.83
C SER A 31 -0.55 -11.57 12.04
N LYS A 32 -1.27 -10.46 11.97
CA LYS A 32 -2.23 -10.02 12.98
C LYS A 32 -3.58 -9.87 12.32
N SER A 33 -4.52 -10.71 12.69
CA SER A 33 -5.93 -10.58 12.34
C SER A 33 -6.57 -9.40 13.10
N ASP A 34 -5.97 -8.21 12.98
CA ASP A 34 -6.44 -7.00 13.63
C ASP A 34 -7.49 -6.24 12.78
N GLY A 35 -7.97 -6.86 11.70
CA GLY A 35 -8.93 -6.25 10.78
C GLY A 35 -8.35 -5.14 9.90
N LEU A 36 -7.04 -4.90 9.96
CA LEU A 36 -6.39 -3.82 9.24
C LEU A 36 -5.95 -4.25 7.85
N GLY A 37 -6.19 -3.38 6.86
CA GLY A 37 -5.85 -3.62 5.47
C GLY A 37 -4.39 -3.37 5.13
N LEU A 38 -3.83 -4.21 4.24
CA LEU A 38 -2.57 -3.93 3.55
C LEU A 38 -2.90 -3.52 2.11
N CYS A 39 -2.35 -2.41 1.64
CA CYS A 39 -2.70 -1.87 0.32
C CYS A 39 -1.54 -1.07 -0.31
N ASN A 40 -1.76 -0.65 -1.56
CA ASN A 40 -0.93 0.27 -2.33
C ASN A 40 0.58 -0.01 -2.22
N PRO A 41 1.05 -1.25 -2.51
CA PRO A 41 2.47 -1.55 -2.46
C PRO A 41 3.23 -0.78 -3.53
N SER A 42 4.49 -0.45 -3.24
CA SER A 42 5.43 0.00 -4.25
C SER A 42 6.72 -0.81 -4.18
N ILE A 43 7.28 -1.13 -5.34
CA ILE A 43 8.51 -1.89 -5.45
C ILE A 43 9.63 -1.02 -6.00
N TRP A 44 10.81 -1.16 -5.44
CA TRP A 44 12.05 -0.61 -5.94
C TRP A 44 13.07 -1.72 -6.15
N HIS A 45 13.82 -1.64 -7.25
CA HIS A 45 14.88 -2.56 -7.60
C HIS A 45 16.19 -1.81 -7.79
N LYS A 46 17.26 -2.28 -7.15
CA LYS A 46 18.58 -1.74 -7.41
C LYS A 46 19.13 -2.37 -8.69
N GLU A 47 19.31 -1.53 -9.71
CA GLU A 47 19.83 -1.96 -11.01
C GLU A 47 21.17 -2.71 -10.87
N GLY A 48 21.35 -3.76 -11.67
CA GLY A 48 22.54 -4.62 -11.64
C GLY A 48 22.67 -5.54 -10.41
N THR A 49 21.62 -5.62 -9.57
CA THR A 49 21.63 -6.47 -8.38
C THR A 49 20.36 -7.31 -8.25
N THR A 50 20.33 -8.21 -7.26
CA THR A 50 19.13 -8.97 -6.85
C THR A 50 18.40 -8.32 -5.67
N LYS A 51 18.72 -7.07 -5.35
CA LYS A 51 18.13 -6.38 -4.21
C LYS A 51 16.83 -5.69 -4.61
N TYR A 52 15.75 -6.12 -3.98
CA TYR A 52 14.44 -5.52 -4.11
C TYR A 52 13.95 -5.04 -2.75
N LEU A 53 13.29 -3.89 -2.73
CA LEU A 53 12.55 -3.38 -1.58
C LEU A 53 11.09 -3.20 -1.96
N VAL A 54 10.20 -3.52 -1.03
CA VAL A 54 8.77 -3.29 -1.19
C VAL A 54 8.29 -2.43 -0.05
N ASN A 55 7.63 -1.32 -0.36
CA ASN A 55 6.81 -0.62 0.60
C ASN A 55 5.44 -1.26 0.66
N VAL A 56 4.99 -1.56 1.86
CA VAL A 56 3.63 -2.02 2.15
C VAL A 56 2.96 -0.99 3.03
N ARG A 57 1.81 -0.48 2.59
CA ARG A 57 0.97 0.44 3.34
C ARG A 57 0.01 -0.36 4.22
N LYS A 58 -0.01 -0.10 5.52
CA LYS A 58 -0.99 -0.60 6.47
C LYS A 58 -1.93 0.53 6.87
N VAL A 59 -3.23 0.30 6.79
CA VAL A 59 -4.25 1.28 7.14
C VAL A 59 -5.05 0.79 8.35
N SER A 60 -5.49 1.72 9.22
CA SER A 60 -6.31 1.43 10.41
C SER A 60 -7.80 1.29 10.08
N TYR A 61 -8.14 1.11 8.83
CA TYR A 61 -9.52 1.04 8.37
C TYR A 61 -9.66 0.05 7.21
N TYR A 62 -10.87 -0.32 6.89
CA TYR A 62 -11.22 -1.00 5.65
C TYR A 62 -12.33 -0.23 4.93
N LEU A 63 -12.34 -0.38 3.61
CA LEU A 63 -13.37 0.19 2.76
C LEU A 63 -14.54 -0.78 2.68
N HIS A 64 -15.73 -0.28 3.01
CA HIS A 64 -16.96 -1.00 2.82
C HIS A 64 -17.84 -0.26 1.83
N HIS A 65 -18.19 -0.92 0.74
CA HIS A 65 -19.17 -0.41 -0.21
C HIS A 65 -20.55 -0.89 0.23
N CYS A 66 -21.37 0.02 0.71
CA CYS A 66 -22.72 -0.27 1.15
C CYS A 66 -23.72 0.60 0.42
N GLU A 67 -24.49 0.01 -0.45
CA GLU A 67 -25.63 0.68 -1.06
C GLU A 67 -26.73 0.78 -0.02
N GLY A 68 -26.90 1.93 0.59
CA GLY A 68 -28.00 2.22 1.49
C GLY A 68 -27.68 2.63 2.93
N GLU A 69 -26.49 2.31 3.45
CA GLU A 69 -26.05 2.76 4.77
C GLU A 69 -24.73 3.51 4.67
N GLN A 70 -24.77 4.81 4.50
CA GLN A 70 -23.58 5.64 4.61
C GLN A 70 -23.26 5.90 6.09
N LYS A 71 -22.27 5.20 6.60
CA LYS A 71 -21.73 5.45 7.93
C LYS A 71 -20.88 6.72 8.00
N TYR A 72 -20.26 7.08 6.88
CA TYR A 72 -19.53 8.32 6.66
C TYR A 72 -19.89 8.86 5.28
N GLN A 73 -20.39 10.08 5.22
CA GLN A 73 -20.59 10.76 3.93
C GLN A 73 -19.24 11.16 3.38
N THR A 74 -18.87 10.57 2.25
CA THR A 74 -17.72 11.03 1.47
C THR A 74 -18.23 11.73 0.21
N PRO A 75 -17.56 12.78 -0.27
CA PRO A 75 -17.95 13.45 -1.52
C PRO A 75 -17.77 12.55 -2.76
N TRP A 76 -17.26 11.33 -2.61
CA TRP A 76 -16.87 10.44 -3.70
C TRP A 76 -17.81 9.26 -3.91
N GLY A 77 -18.95 9.26 -3.26
CA GLY A 77 -19.94 8.21 -3.44
C GLY A 77 -20.09 7.27 -2.24
N PRO A 78 -20.69 6.10 -2.42
CA PRO A 78 -21.12 5.22 -1.34
C PRO A 78 -19.99 4.41 -0.71
N LEU A 79 -18.84 5.01 -0.46
CA LEU A 79 -17.71 4.38 0.22
C LEU A 79 -17.74 4.72 1.71
N ASN A 80 -17.78 3.69 2.54
CA ASN A 80 -17.65 3.83 3.97
C ASN A 80 -16.26 3.40 4.43
N TYR A 81 -15.62 4.26 5.20
CA TYR A 81 -14.40 3.92 5.93
C TYR A 81 -14.82 3.35 7.28
N VAL A 82 -14.64 2.06 7.48
CA VAL A 82 -14.98 1.39 8.74
C VAL A 82 -13.70 1.13 9.52
N ARG A 83 -13.73 1.50 10.80
CA ARG A 83 -12.63 1.29 11.73
C ARG A 83 -13.00 0.22 12.75
N PRO A 84 -12.06 -0.66 13.10
CA PRO A 84 -12.29 -1.68 14.14
C PRO A 84 -12.20 -1.10 15.57
N ASP A 85 -11.73 0.14 15.71
CA ASP A 85 -11.51 0.83 16.98
C ASP A 85 -12.22 2.18 17.01
N ASP A 86 -12.15 2.88 18.15
CA ASP A 86 -12.75 4.20 18.37
C ASP A 86 -11.80 5.36 18.00
N ASP A 87 -10.68 5.11 17.33
CA ASP A 87 -9.76 6.18 16.88
C ASP A 87 -10.52 7.12 15.91
N PRO A 88 -10.58 8.43 16.18
CA PRO A 88 -11.23 9.37 15.28
C PRO A 88 -10.54 9.50 13.93
N TYR A 89 -9.28 9.04 13.83
CA TYR A 89 -8.47 9.20 12.63
C TYR A 89 -8.33 7.92 11.81
N LEU A 90 -8.25 8.09 10.50
CA LEU A 90 -7.92 7.06 9.51
C LEU A 90 -6.40 7.03 9.32
N ARG A 91 -5.72 6.15 10.04
CA ARG A 91 -4.25 6.15 10.08
C ARG A 91 -3.65 5.28 9.00
N THR A 92 -2.51 5.75 8.50
CA THR A 92 -1.68 5.06 7.53
C THR A 92 -0.25 4.90 8.05
N ASP A 93 0.22 3.67 8.09
CA ASP A 93 1.61 3.31 8.36
C ASP A 93 2.24 2.67 7.12
N ASN A 94 3.52 2.95 6.89
CA ASN A 94 4.28 2.35 5.80
C ASN A 94 5.43 1.52 6.33
N PHE A 95 5.67 0.35 5.72
CA PHE A 95 6.73 -0.56 6.08
C PHE A 95 7.58 -0.88 4.85
N ILE A 96 8.88 -0.66 4.96
CA ILE A 96 9.84 -1.12 3.95
C ILE A 96 10.26 -2.53 4.31
N CYS A 97 10.06 -3.45 3.37
CA CYS A 97 10.43 -4.85 3.49
C CYS A 97 11.49 -5.20 2.47
N ASP A 98 12.37 -6.14 2.80
CA ASP A 98 13.23 -6.79 1.83
C ASP A 98 12.38 -7.81 1.06
N PHE A 99 12.50 -7.84 -0.27
CA PHE A 99 11.75 -8.76 -1.11
C PHE A 99 12.68 -9.74 -1.81
N ASN A 100 12.40 -11.02 -1.63
CA ASN A 100 13.10 -12.09 -2.31
C ASN A 100 12.26 -12.61 -3.47
N LEU A 101 12.71 -12.28 -4.70
CA LEU A 101 12.01 -12.65 -5.93
C LEU A 101 11.95 -14.17 -6.17
N ARG A 102 12.93 -14.96 -5.63
CA ARG A 102 12.97 -16.41 -5.88
C ARG A 102 11.87 -17.18 -5.15
N ASN A 103 11.58 -16.77 -3.92
CA ASN A 103 10.58 -17.44 -3.07
C ASN A 103 9.34 -16.59 -2.82
N MET A 104 9.25 -15.41 -3.46
CA MET A 104 8.12 -14.47 -3.36
C MET A 104 7.78 -14.08 -1.92
N LYS A 105 8.80 -13.86 -1.08
CA LYS A 105 8.59 -13.53 0.33
C LYS A 105 9.10 -12.13 0.66
N LEU A 106 8.33 -11.46 1.50
CA LEU A 106 8.72 -10.23 2.18
C LEU A 106 9.31 -10.57 3.56
N THR A 107 10.41 -9.92 3.91
CA THR A 107 11.11 -10.09 5.19
C THR A 107 11.55 -8.74 5.74
N ASN A 108 11.96 -8.70 7.00
CA ASN A 108 12.53 -7.53 7.66
C ASN A 108 11.66 -6.26 7.54
N PRO A 109 10.39 -6.26 7.97
CA PRO A 109 9.56 -5.08 7.92
C PRO A 109 10.11 -3.97 8.82
N ARG A 110 10.38 -2.81 8.27
CA ARG A 110 10.86 -1.61 8.96
C ARG A 110 9.85 -0.49 8.78
N LYS A 111 9.22 -0.07 9.87
CA LYS A 111 8.26 1.03 9.85
C LYS A 111 8.95 2.35 9.49
N ILE A 112 8.38 3.09 8.56
CA ILE A 112 8.81 4.47 8.26
C ILE A 112 8.32 5.37 9.38
N ASN A 113 9.25 6.01 10.10
CA ASN A 113 8.90 6.94 11.16
C ASN A 113 8.61 8.33 10.59
N THR A 114 7.36 8.72 10.57
CA THR A 114 6.89 10.04 10.12
C THR A 114 6.45 10.95 11.27
N ASN A 115 6.63 10.54 12.53
CA ASN A 115 6.11 11.26 13.70
C ASN A 115 6.57 12.73 13.78
N LYS A 116 7.80 13.03 13.36
CA LYS A 116 8.33 14.40 13.35
C LYS A 116 7.58 15.36 12.40
N PHE A 117 6.82 14.81 11.46
CA PHE A 117 6.01 15.58 10.51
C PHE A 117 4.54 15.59 10.89
N THR A 118 4.14 14.81 11.89
CA THR A 118 2.75 14.75 12.35
C THR A 118 2.47 15.98 13.19
N LYS A 119 1.54 16.81 12.74
CA LYS A 119 0.93 17.91 13.49
C LYS A 119 -0.49 17.49 13.87
N GLU A 120 -1.20 18.34 14.57
CA GLU A 120 -2.65 18.15 14.79
C GLU A 120 -3.33 18.10 13.42
N PRO A 121 -3.95 16.97 13.04
CA PRO A 121 -4.43 16.79 11.70
C PRO A 121 -5.67 17.68 11.43
N GLU A 122 -5.65 18.38 10.33
CA GLU A 122 -6.80 19.15 9.83
C GLU A 122 -7.88 18.25 9.20
N TRP A 123 -7.53 17.00 8.90
CA TRP A 123 -8.39 16.02 8.24
C TRP A 123 -8.35 14.68 8.98
N ASP A 124 -9.37 13.88 8.76
CA ASP A 124 -9.44 12.54 9.37
C ASP A 124 -8.32 11.59 8.93
N PHE A 125 -7.64 11.87 7.81
CA PHE A 125 -6.56 11.04 7.28
C PHE A 125 -5.20 11.45 7.84
N VAL A 126 -4.53 10.52 8.51
CA VAL A 126 -3.23 10.73 9.16
C VAL A 126 -2.19 9.78 8.60
N GLY A 127 -1.03 10.32 8.24
CA GLY A 127 0.12 9.57 7.77
C GLY A 127 0.41 9.75 6.28
N LEU A 128 1.42 9.03 5.79
CA LEU A 128 1.89 9.13 4.42
C LEU A 128 1.12 8.16 3.52
N GLU A 129 0.34 8.69 2.59
CA GLU A 129 -0.41 7.91 1.61
C GLU A 129 0.39 7.70 0.32
N ASP A 130 0.10 6.59 -0.37
CA ASP A 130 0.64 6.24 -1.68
C ASP A 130 2.16 6.32 -1.79
N ALA A 131 2.84 5.90 -0.72
CA ALA A 131 4.28 5.99 -0.60
C ALA A 131 4.99 5.21 -1.72
N ARG A 132 5.98 5.87 -2.35
CA ARG A 132 6.84 5.30 -3.39
C ARG A 132 8.30 5.39 -2.95
N ILE A 133 9.04 4.30 -3.17
CA ILE A 133 10.48 4.27 -2.93
C ILE A 133 11.18 4.79 -4.19
N VAL A 134 12.07 5.75 -4.01
CA VAL A 134 12.84 6.38 -5.10
C VAL A 134 14.31 6.45 -4.69
N GLU A 135 15.21 6.17 -5.62
CA GLU A 135 16.65 6.45 -5.48
C GLU A 135 17.00 7.67 -6.33
N TRP A 136 17.65 8.66 -5.71
CA TRP A 136 18.18 9.83 -6.39
C TRP A 136 19.57 10.14 -5.84
N GLU A 137 20.54 10.29 -6.75
CA GLU A 137 21.94 10.57 -6.42
C GLU A 137 22.51 9.62 -5.35
N GLY A 138 22.20 8.32 -5.48
CA GLY A 138 22.66 7.27 -4.56
C GLY A 138 22.01 7.28 -3.18
N LYS A 139 21.02 8.12 -2.96
CA LYS A 139 20.25 8.20 -1.70
C LYS A 139 18.84 7.69 -1.90
N MET A 140 18.33 7.00 -0.87
CA MET A 140 16.96 6.50 -0.85
C MET A 140 16.02 7.53 -0.27
N TYR A 141 14.92 7.75 -0.97
CA TYR A 141 13.82 8.62 -0.57
C TYR A 141 12.51 7.84 -0.58
N VAL A 142 11.56 8.34 0.19
CA VAL A 142 10.17 7.91 0.10
C VAL A 142 9.34 9.15 -0.18
N THR A 143 8.57 9.12 -1.27
CA THR A 143 7.64 10.18 -1.66
C THR A 143 6.21 9.69 -1.42
N GLY A 144 5.29 10.59 -1.16
CA GLY A 144 3.88 10.26 -0.97
C GLY A 144 3.07 11.51 -0.66
N VAL A 145 1.79 11.32 -0.39
CA VAL A 145 0.85 12.42 -0.07
C VAL A 145 0.57 12.43 1.42
N ARG A 146 0.54 13.60 2.03
CA ARG A 146 0.07 13.82 3.39
C ARG A 146 -1.04 14.85 3.41
N ARG A 147 -2.12 14.53 4.14
CA ARG A 147 -3.25 15.44 4.35
C ARG A 147 -3.28 16.03 5.75
N ASP A 148 -2.46 15.50 6.65
CA ASP A 148 -2.29 15.92 8.04
C ASP A 148 -1.14 16.92 8.25
N ALA A 149 -0.58 17.46 7.16
CA ALA A 149 0.43 18.50 7.19
C ALA A 149 -0.05 19.73 6.41
N PRO A 150 -0.02 20.94 7.00
CA PRO A 150 -0.56 22.15 6.36
C PRO A 150 0.24 22.63 5.13
N GLU A 151 1.42 22.08 4.93
CA GLU A 151 2.33 22.40 3.80
C GLU A 151 2.64 21.14 2.96
N GLY A 152 1.73 20.18 2.96
CA GLY A 152 1.87 18.87 2.31
C GLY A 152 1.87 18.88 0.80
#